data_f0eb347865f7f98bb07c39c676ac1a4e
#
_entry.id   f0eb347865f7f98bb07c39c676ac1a4e
#
_cell.length_a   1.000
_cell.length_b   1.000
_cell.length_c   1.000
_cell.angle_alpha   90.00
_cell.angle_beta   90.00
_cell.angle_gamma   90.00
#
_symmetry.space_group_name_H-M   'P 1'
#
loop_
_entity.id
_entity.type
_entity.pdbx_description
1 polymer ?
#
loop_
_entity_poly.entity_id
_entity_poly.type
_entity_poly.pdbx_seq_one_letter_code
_entity_poly.pdbx_strand_id
1 'polypeptide(L)'
;MTQQIIKSDFIDHFLGLNNSYKEFNTIIFTSSGNLKRGYESEFVKILNHNPINEVEIFTVDKYPDLNLVTEVLNKKKNKTLLNSLVLSIGGGSAMDIAKLYSSCMTESTKTITDISEIKKDNENQVLSIAIPTTSGSGAESTKFTTIWDEKNKQKLSFEDESMLPDFVYLNPKFLVSLPKSLTLSTC
;
A
#
# COMPACT_ATOMS: atom_id res chain seq x y z
N MET A 1 6.66 -9.57 12.86
CA MET A 1 5.41 -9.05 13.48
C MET A 1 4.25 -9.92 13.03
N THR A 2 3.22 -10.07 13.84
CA THR A 2 2.03 -10.83 13.43
C THR A 2 1.04 -9.86 12.80
N GLN A 3 0.61 -10.13 11.56
CA GLN A 3 -0.40 -9.35 10.86
C GLN A 3 -1.72 -9.31 11.66
N GLN A 4 -2.33 -8.13 11.77
CA GLN A 4 -3.63 -7.97 12.42
C GLN A 4 -4.74 -7.75 11.39
N ILE A 5 -5.85 -8.49 11.55
CA ILE A 5 -7.02 -8.37 10.68
C ILE A 5 -8.11 -7.60 11.42
N ILE A 6 -8.53 -6.46 10.84
CA ILE A 6 -9.55 -5.57 11.39
C ILE A 6 -10.82 -5.72 10.55
N LYS A 7 -11.95 -6.08 11.17
CA LYS A 7 -13.21 -6.35 10.47
C LYS A 7 -14.31 -5.31 10.69
N SER A 8 -14.14 -4.38 11.64
CA SER A 8 -15.15 -3.34 11.98
C SER A 8 -14.46 -2.06 12.42
N ASP A 9 -15.13 -0.94 12.19
CA ASP A 9 -14.76 0.41 12.64
C ASP A 9 -13.25 0.70 12.69
N PHE A 10 -12.63 0.56 11.49
CA PHE A 10 -11.21 0.84 11.28
C PHE A 10 -10.82 2.21 11.85
N ILE A 11 -11.72 3.19 11.70
CA ILE A 11 -11.52 4.57 12.16
C ILE A 11 -11.31 4.58 13.68
N ASP A 12 -12.22 3.97 14.42
CA ASP A 12 -12.16 3.95 15.89
C ASP A 12 -10.96 3.13 16.36
N HIS A 13 -10.69 2.00 15.69
CA HIS A 13 -9.53 1.18 15.99
C HIS A 13 -8.22 1.92 15.68
N PHE A 14 -8.13 2.57 14.53
CA PHE A 14 -6.95 3.32 14.12
C PHE A 14 -6.70 4.56 15.00
N LEU A 15 -7.74 5.31 15.33
CA LEU A 15 -7.65 6.44 16.25
C LEU A 15 -7.34 5.98 17.68
N GLY A 16 -7.80 4.78 18.06
CA GLY A 16 -7.50 4.17 19.36
C GLY A 16 -6.08 3.61 19.48
N LEU A 17 -5.46 3.20 18.36
CA LEU A 17 -4.15 2.58 18.38
C LEU A 17 -3.02 3.51 18.78
N ASN A 18 -3.12 4.82 18.58
CA ASN A 18 -2.21 5.79 19.22
C ASN A 18 -2.28 7.21 18.64
N ASN A 19 -2.10 8.16 19.51
CA ASN A 19 -1.73 9.53 19.14
C ASN A 19 -0.41 9.61 18.35
N SER A 20 0.43 8.58 18.40
CA SER A 20 1.74 8.52 17.72
C SER A 20 1.64 8.50 16.19
N TYR A 21 0.57 7.96 15.61
CA TYR A 21 0.42 7.93 14.13
C TYR A 21 -0.08 9.25 13.53
N LYS A 22 -0.43 10.23 14.35
CA LYS A 22 -0.85 11.56 13.88
C LYS A 22 0.28 12.34 13.21
N GLU A 23 1.52 11.95 13.44
CA GLU A 23 2.71 12.61 12.89
C GLU A 23 3.28 11.92 11.64
N PHE A 24 2.58 10.88 11.11
CA PHE A 24 3.07 10.11 9.98
C PHE A 24 2.67 10.76 8.64
N ASN A 25 3.61 10.85 7.72
CA ASN A 25 3.32 11.15 6.33
C ASN A 25 2.52 10.00 5.72
N THR A 26 1.45 10.32 5.03
CA THR A 26 0.56 9.29 4.48
C THR A 26 0.75 9.14 2.99
N ILE A 27 0.99 7.92 2.56
CA ILE A 27 1.10 7.55 1.16
C ILE A 27 -0.04 6.57 0.83
N ILE A 28 -0.82 6.89 -0.20
CA ILE A 28 -1.98 6.08 -0.61
C ILE A 28 -1.75 5.54 -2.01
N PHE A 29 -1.79 4.22 -2.15
CA PHE A 29 -1.84 3.54 -3.44
C PHE A 29 -3.26 3.10 -3.71
N THR A 30 -3.85 3.57 -4.81
CA THR A 30 -5.24 3.27 -5.15
C THR A 30 -5.48 3.32 -6.65
N SER A 31 -6.67 2.93 -7.13
CA SER A 31 -7.05 3.08 -8.54
C SER A 31 -7.83 4.35 -8.78
N SER A 32 -7.81 4.88 -10.02
CA SER A 32 -8.69 5.98 -10.44
C SER A 32 -10.15 5.67 -10.20
N GLY A 33 -10.55 4.39 -10.32
CA GLY A 33 -11.91 3.95 -10.02
C GLY A 33 -12.28 4.12 -8.55
N ASN A 34 -11.36 3.85 -7.64
CA ASN A 34 -11.58 4.05 -6.20
C ASN A 34 -11.61 5.54 -5.84
N LEU A 35 -10.74 6.36 -6.46
CA LEU A 35 -10.78 7.82 -6.32
C LEU A 35 -12.15 8.40 -6.72
N LYS A 36 -12.69 7.97 -7.87
CA LYS A 36 -14.03 8.38 -8.32
C LYS A 36 -15.15 7.96 -7.34
N ARG A 37 -14.94 6.90 -6.56
CA ARG A 37 -15.87 6.46 -5.51
C ARG A 37 -15.66 7.17 -4.18
N GLY A 38 -14.59 7.94 -4.04
CA GLY A 38 -14.24 8.66 -2.82
C GLY A 38 -13.76 7.76 -1.69
N TYR A 39 -13.28 6.55 -1.99
CA TYR A 39 -12.83 5.62 -0.96
C TYR A 39 -11.67 6.17 -0.15
N GLU A 40 -10.72 6.85 -0.83
CA GLU A 40 -9.60 7.51 -0.16
C GLU A 40 -10.06 8.63 0.78
N SER A 41 -11.15 9.32 0.46
CA SER A 41 -11.62 10.46 1.24
C SER A 41 -12.07 10.07 2.65
N GLU A 42 -12.53 8.84 2.85
CA GLU A 42 -12.85 8.32 4.16
C GLU A 42 -11.59 8.26 5.05
N PHE A 43 -10.45 7.85 4.48
CA PHE A 43 -9.17 7.78 5.19
C PHE A 43 -8.50 9.14 5.32
N VAL A 44 -8.53 9.95 4.26
CA VAL A 44 -7.97 11.31 4.27
C VAL A 44 -8.66 12.20 5.32
N LYS A 45 -9.97 12.08 5.49
CA LYS A 45 -10.69 12.83 6.55
C LYS A 45 -10.20 12.47 7.94
N ILE A 46 -9.90 11.20 8.19
CA ILE A 46 -9.39 10.73 9.47
C ILE A 46 -7.99 11.30 9.73
N LEU A 47 -7.17 11.32 8.69
CA LEU A 47 -5.77 11.75 8.75
C LEU A 47 -5.65 13.28 8.82
N ASN A 48 -6.54 14.01 8.13
CA ASN A 48 -6.57 15.49 8.12
C ASN A 48 -7.02 16.13 9.44
N HIS A 49 -7.37 15.37 10.46
CA HIS A 49 -7.52 15.93 11.81
C HIS A 49 -6.18 16.43 12.38
N ASN A 50 -5.09 16.23 11.65
CA ASN A 50 -3.78 16.77 11.99
C ASN A 50 -3.18 17.52 10.79
N PRO A 51 -3.12 18.88 10.80
CA PRO A 51 -2.73 19.71 9.65
C PRO A 51 -1.24 19.63 9.27
N ILE A 52 -0.45 18.80 9.95
CA ILE A 52 1.01 18.69 9.75
C ILE A 52 1.38 17.61 8.72
N ASN A 53 0.45 16.71 8.36
CA ASN A 53 0.78 15.52 7.58
C ASN A 53 0.53 15.76 6.09
N GLU A 54 1.54 15.51 5.30
CA GLU A 54 1.37 15.43 3.84
C GLU A 54 0.69 14.10 3.47
N VAL A 55 -0.32 14.19 2.59
CA VAL A 55 -0.95 13.03 1.98
C VAL A 55 -0.55 12.99 0.51
N GLU A 56 0.12 11.93 0.09
CA GLU A 56 0.49 11.71 -1.30
C GLU A 56 -0.30 10.52 -1.86
N ILE A 57 -0.91 10.69 -3.05
CA ILE A 57 -1.75 9.65 -3.66
C ILE A 57 -1.12 9.23 -4.99
N PHE A 58 -0.90 7.92 -5.13
CA PHE A 58 -0.45 7.29 -6.37
C PHE A 58 -1.56 6.44 -6.97
N THR A 59 -1.85 6.66 -8.26
CA THR A 59 -2.84 5.87 -8.99
C THR A 59 -2.22 4.65 -9.65
N VAL A 60 -2.86 3.49 -9.44
CA VAL A 60 -2.46 2.20 -9.98
C VAL A 60 -3.64 1.62 -10.76
N ASP A 61 -3.72 1.93 -12.06
CA ASP A 61 -4.86 1.56 -12.91
C ASP A 61 -4.61 0.30 -13.76
N LYS A 62 -3.40 -0.18 -13.78
CA LYS A 62 -3.01 -1.42 -14.44
C LYS A 62 -2.14 -2.29 -13.53
N TYR A 63 -1.64 -3.38 -14.05
CA TYR A 63 -0.64 -4.18 -13.31
C TYR A 63 0.58 -3.34 -12.94
N PRO A 64 1.24 -3.65 -11.83
CA PRO A 64 2.43 -2.93 -11.39
C PRO A 64 3.57 -3.19 -12.36
N ASP A 65 3.97 -2.17 -13.11
CA ASP A 65 5.11 -2.23 -14.01
C ASP A 65 6.36 -1.55 -13.41
N LEU A 66 7.51 -1.91 -13.96
CA LEU A 66 8.81 -1.45 -13.51
C LEU A 66 8.95 0.08 -13.59
N ASN A 67 8.30 0.74 -14.57
CA ASN A 67 8.37 2.18 -14.74
C ASN A 67 7.62 2.88 -13.61
N LEU A 68 6.40 2.41 -13.30
CA LEU A 68 5.60 2.95 -12.21
C LEU A 68 6.32 2.80 -10.86
N VAL A 69 6.91 1.62 -10.61
CA VAL A 69 7.69 1.40 -9.39
C VAL A 69 8.89 2.35 -9.32
N THR A 70 9.61 2.52 -10.42
CA THR A 70 10.75 3.43 -10.50
C THR A 70 10.33 4.88 -10.26
N GLU A 71 9.21 5.33 -10.84
CA GLU A 71 8.66 6.66 -10.61
C GLU A 71 8.36 6.90 -9.13
N VAL A 72 7.64 5.96 -8.51
CA VAL A 72 7.25 6.03 -7.10
C VAL A 72 8.47 6.08 -6.18
N LEU A 73 9.46 5.21 -6.42
CA LEU A 73 10.70 5.18 -5.64
C LEU A 73 11.57 6.42 -5.85
N ASN A 74 11.59 7.01 -7.05
CA ASN A 74 12.33 8.24 -7.31
C ASN A 74 11.72 9.46 -6.61
N LYS A 75 10.40 9.54 -6.51
CA LYS A 75 9.73 10.59 -5.71
C LYS A 75 10.11 10.50 -4.23
N LYS A 76 10.30 9.28 -3.73
CA LYS A 76 10.77 9.02 -2.37
C LYS A 76 12.15 9.62 -2.07
N LYS A 77 13.13 9.52 -2.98
CA LYS A 77 14.52 9.92 -2.75
C LYS A 77 14.70 11.37 -2.30
N ASN A 78 13.71 12.22 -2.53
CA ASN A 78 13.75 13.64 -2.22
C ASN A 78 13.10 13.99 -0.86
N LYS A 79 12.60 13.00 -0.11
CA LYS A 79 11.91 13.24 1.16
C LYS A 79 12.56 12.40 2.27
N THR A 80 12.85 13.04 3.39
CA THR A 80 13.24 12.34 4.62
C THR A 80 11.98 11.68 5.21
N LEU A 81 11.83 10.38 4.99
CA LEU A 81 10.64 9.63 5.35
C LEU A 81 10.78 9.02 6.75
N LEU A 82 10.91 9.87 7.74
CA LEU A 82 10.71 9.47 9.13
C LEU A 82 9.20 9.28 9.34
N ASN A 83 8.80 8.14 9.85
CA ASN A 83 7.43 7.81 10.20
C ASN A 83 6.42 7.95 9.04
N SER A 84 6.14 6.87 8.36
CA SER A 84 5.24 6.85 7.20
C SER A 84 4.13 5.83 7.37
N LEU A 85 2.93 6.24 6.96
CA LEU A 85 1.75 5.38 6.84
C LEU A 85 1.51 5.09 5.36
N VAL A 86 1.60 3.83 4.98
CA VAL A 86 1.34 3.38 3.61
C VAL A 86 0.00 2.65 3.55
N LEU A 87 -0.95 3.24 2.84
CA LEU A 87 -2.28 2.66 2.62
C LEU A 87 -2.35 2.09 1.19
N SER A 88 -2.75 0.85 1.05
CA SER A 88 -3.16 0.27 -0.24
C SER A 88 -4.67 0.07 -0.27
N ILE A 89 -5.38 0.89 -1.04
CA ILE A 89 -6.84 0.84 -1.19
C ILE A 89 -7.13 0.32 -2.59
N GLY A 90 -7.23 -1.00 -2.77
CA GLY A 90 -7.34 -1.54 -4.13
C GLY A 90 -7.34 -3.05 -4.22
N GLY A 91 -7.06 -3.54 -5.42
CA GLY A 91 -6.79 -4.94 -5.70
C GLY A 91 -5.29 -5.27 -5.57
N GLY A 92 -4.91 -6.46 -6.02
CA GLY A 92 -3.53 -6.97 -5.95
C GLY A 92 -2.47 -5.98 -6.47
N SER A 93 -2.73 -5.32 -7.61
CA SER A 93 -1.76 -4.38 -8.20
C SER A 93 -1.41 -3.21 -7.28
N ALA A 94 -2.41 -2.59 -6.64
CA ALA A 94 -2.16 -1.50 -5.70
C ALA A 94 -1.42 -1.99 -4.44
N MET A 95 -1.78 -3.19 -3.98
CA MET A 95 -1.13 -3.82 -2.83
C MET A 95 0.32 -4.19 -3.13
N ASP A 96 0.59 -4.74 -4.31
CA ASP A 96 1.94 -5.14 -4.71
C ASP A 96 2.91 -3.96 -4.76
N ILE A 97 2.47 -2.81 -5.32
CA ILE A 97 3.30 -1.60 -5.30
C ILE A 97 3.47 -1.07 -3.88
N ALA A 98 2.40 -1.03 -3.09
CA ALA A 98 2.47 -0.55 -1.71
C ALA A 98 3.42 -1.38 -0.84
N LYS A 99 3.39 -2.71 -0.98
CA LYS A 99 4.31 -3.63 -0.31
C LYS A 99 5.77 -3.34 -0.66
N LEU A 100 6.05 -3.24 -1.97
CA LEU A 100 7.39 -2.93 -2.45
C LEU A 100 7.85 -1.56 -1.93
N TYR A 101 6.97 -0.57 -2.01
CA TYR A 101 7.26 0.76 -1.52
C TYR A 101 7.58 0.75 -0.02
N SER A 102 6.75 0.11 0.80
CA SER A 102 6.94 -0.01 2.25
C SER A 102 8.28 -0.67 2.59
N SER A 103 8.61 -1.76 1.89
CA SER A 103 9.85 -2.49 2.10
C SER A 103 11.08 -1.67 1.70
N CYS A 104 11.00 -0.90 0.62
CA CYS A 104 12.09 -0.04 0.17
C CYS A 104 12.23 1.25 0.98
N MET A 105 11.26 1.60 1.84
CA MET A 105 11.32 2.84 2.63
C MET A 105 12.37 2.82 3.72
N THR A 106 12.82 1.66 4.11
CA THR A 106 13.77 1.46 5.19
C THR A 106 15.22 1.59 4.75
N GLU A 107 15.51 1.65 3.44
CA GLU A 107 16.88 1.77 2.95
C GLU A 107 17.01 2.78 1.80
N SER A 108 18.22 3.32 1.65
CA SER A 108 18.65 4.10 0.47
C SER A 108 18.88 3.19 -0.74
N THR A 109 17.93 2.29 -1.02
CA THR A 109 18.00 1.38 -2.17
C THR A 109 18.06 2.17 -3.46
N LYS A 110 19.12 1.97 -4.20
CA LYS A 110 19.42 2.75 -5.42
C LYS A 110 18.67 2.23 -6.64
N THR A 111 18.31 0.94 -6.66
CA THR A 111 17.64 0.29 -7.79
C THR A 111 16.75 -0.87 -7.31
N ILE A 112 15.80 -1.28 -8.17
CA ILE A 112 14.91 -2.43 -7.90
C ILE A 112 15.69 -3.74 -7.81
N THR A 113 16.86 -3.83 -8.44
CA THR A 113 17.75 -5.00 -8.35
C THR A 113 18.31 -5.20 -6.95
N ASP A 114 18.34 -4.15 -6.14
CA ASP A 114 18.87 -4.19 -4.77
C ASP A 114 17.80 -4.68 -3.76
N ILE A 115 16.57 -4.94 -4.21
CA ILE A 115 15.45 -5.37 -3.36
C ILE A 115 15.72 -6.72 -2.69
N SER A 116 16.55 -7.57 -3.29
CA SER A 116 16.95 -8.86 -2.68
C SER A 116 17.76 -8.72 -1.37
N GLU A 117 18.23 -7.50 -1.05
CA GLU A 117 19.03 -7.21 0.14
C GLU A 117 18.30 -6.31 1.16
N ILE A 118 16.99 -6.12 1.02
CA ILE A 118 16.21 -5.25 1.89
C ILE A 118 16.23 -5.79 3.34
N LYS A 119 16.77 -4.99 4.24
CA LYS A 119 16.64 -5.18 5.69
C LYS A 119 15.78 -4.07 6.26
N LYS A 120 14.79 -4.42 7.07
CA LYS A 120 14.02 -3.42 7.84
C LYS A 120 14.99 -2.63 8.73
N ASP A 121 15.12 -1.34 8.48
CA ASP A 121 15.83 -0.43 9.37
C ASP A 121 14.94 -0.17 10.60
N ASN A 122 15.53 -0.27 11.79
CA ASN A 122 14.78 -0.08 13.03
C ASN A 122 14.56 1.41 13.38
N GLU A 123 15.19 2.33 12.65
CA GLU A 123 15.10 3.76 12.95
C GLU A 123 13.88 4.44 12.29
N ASN A 124 13.37 3.89 11.18
CA ASN A 124 12.22 4.44 10.47
C ASN A 124 10.99 3.54 10.68
N GLN A 125 9.94 4.10 11.24
CA GLN A 125 8.68 3.37 11.39
C GLN A 125 7.83 3.54 10.12
N VAL A 126 7.68 2.46 9.38
CA VAL A 126 6.72 2.37 8.27
C VAL A 126 5.60 1.45 8.69
N LEU A 127 4.39 1.98 8.72
CA LEU A 127 3.19 1.22 8.99
C LEU A 127 2.45 0.98 7.67
N SER A 128 2.20 -0.28 7.34
CA SER A 128 1.52 -0.66 6.10
C SER A 128 0.13 -1.23 6.38
N ILE A 129 -0.88 -0.71 5.70
CA ILE A 129 -2.27 -1.12 5.85
C ILE A 129 -2.86 -1.49 4.49
N ALA A 130 -3.33 -2.72 4.37
CA ALA A 130 -4.01 -3.19 3.17
C ALA A 130 -5.53 -3.13 3.33
N ILE A 131 -6.20 -2.53 2.34
CA ILE A 131 -7.65 -2.35 2.26
C ILE A 131 -8.14 -2.90 0.93
N PRO A 132 -8.48 -4.21 0.88
CA PRO A 132 -8.90 -4.85 -0.36
C PRO A 132 -10.24 -4.30 -0.84
N THR A 133 -10.28 -3.97 -2.14
CA THR A 133 -11.50 -3.57 -2.86
C THR A 133 -11.88 -4.57 -3.94
N THR A 134 -11.12 -5.67 -4.06
CA THR A 134 -11.41 -6.83 -4.93
C THR A 134 -11.30 -8.11 -4.10
N SER A 135 -12.04 -9.13 -4.49
CA SER A 135 -11.92 -10.49 -3.95
C SER A 135 -11.04 -11.34 -4.86
N GLY A 136 -10.26 -12.27 -4.30
CA GLY A 136 -9.57 -13.32 -5.03
C GLY A 136 -8.06 -13.23 -5.09
N SER A 137 -7.43 -12.04 -5.09
CA SER A 137 -5.97 -11.94 -5.16
C SER A 137 -5.25 -12.44 -3.91
N GLY A 138 -5.85 -12.25 -2.73
CA GLY A 138 -5.24 -12.57 -1.44
C GLY A 138 -3.96 -11.81 -1.15
N ALA A 139 -3.66 -10.76 -1.92
CA ALA A 139 -2.41 -10.01 -1.81
C ALA A 139 -2.22 -9.36 -0.44
N GLU A 140 -3.32 -9.04 0.24
CA GLU A 140 -3.32 -8.52 1.61
C GLU A 140 -2.73 -9.47 2.65
N SER A 141 -2.70 -10.77 2.34
CA SER A 141 -2.28 -11.83 3.28
C SER A 141 -0.94 -12.46 2.91
N THR A 142 -0.22 -11.90 1.94
CA THR A 142 1.00 -12.49 1.43
C THR A 142 2.21 -11.56 1.57
N LYS A 143 3.39 -12.15 1.71
CA LYS A 143 4.69 -11.47 1.69
C LYS A 143 5.31 -11.39 0.29
N PHE A 144 4.53 -11.72 -0.75
CA PHE A 144 4.96 -11.71 -2.14
C PHE A 144 4.48 -10.45 -2.84
N THR A 145 5.28 -9.96 -3.78
CA THR A 145 4.87 -8.98 -4.77
C THR A 145 5.37 -9.35 -6.15
N THR A 146 4.63 -8.96 -7.18
CA THR A 146 4.98 -9.25 -8.58
C THR A 146 4.93 -7.99 -9.41
N ILE A 147 6.05 -7.68 -10.09
CA ILE A 147 6.21 -6.52 -10.94
C ILE A 147 6.46 -6.99 -12.38
N TRP A 148 5.87 -6.31 -13.35
CA TRP A 148 6.09 -6.58 -14.75
C TRP A 148 7.22 -5.73 -15.32
N ASP A 149 8.21 -6.40 -15.93
CA ASP A 149 9.19 -5.77 -16.78
C ASP A 149 8.73 -5.90 -18.23
N GLU A 150 8.05 -4.87 -18.72
CA GLU A 150 7.52 -4.85 -20.08
C GLU A 150 8.63 -4.90 -21.14
N LYS A 151 9.78 -4.29 -20.84
CA LYS A 151 10.92 -4.23 -21.77
C LYS A 151 11.49 -5.62 -22.03
N ASN A 152 11.68 -6.42 -20.98
CA ASN A 152 12.23 -7.76 -21.07
C ASN A 152 11.14 -8.84 -21.12
N LYS A 153 9.85 -8.46 -21.14
CA LYS A 153 8.68 -9.35 -21.17
C LYS A 153 8.70 -10.43 -20.09
N GLN A 154 9.07 -10.05 -18.88
CA GLN A 154 9.19 -10.98 -17.76
C GLN A 154 8.48 -10.46 -16.51
N LYS A 155 8.13 -11.39 -15.63
CA LYS A 155 7.65 -11.11 -14.28
C LYS A 155 8.81 -11.16 -13.31
N LEU A 156 8.94 -10.13 -12.50
CA LEU A 156 9.86 -10.09 -11.37
C LEU A 156 9.03 -10.35 -10.11
N SER A 157 9.34 -11.43 -9.40
CA SER A 157 8.66 -11.76 -8.14
C SER A 157 9.63 -11.58 -6.98
N PHE A 158 9.15 -10.92 -5.94
CA PHE A 158 9.91 -10.65 -4.73
C PHE A 158 9.19 -11.28 -3.55
N GLU A 159 9.94 -11.78 -2.60
CA GLU A 159 9.45 -12.37 -1.36
C GLU A 159 10.28 -11.86 -0.19
N ASP A 160 9.64 -11.18 0.76
CA ASP A 160 10.26 -10.74 2.00
C ASP A 160 9.21 -10.54 3.10
N GLU A 161 9.55 -10.86 4.35
CA GLU A 161 8.67 -10.68 5.50
C GLU A 161 8.25 -9.22 5.72
N SER A 162 9.05 -8.25 5.30
CA SER A 162 8.73 -6.83 5.36
C SER A 162 7.60 -6.41 4.41
N MET A 163 7.30 -7.24 3.40
CA MET A 163 6.20 -7.01 2.45
C MET A 163 4.84 -7.45 2.98
N LEU A 164 4.78 -8.19 4.09
CA LEU A 164 3.51 -8.52 4.72
C LEU A 164 2.93 -7.26 5.35
N PRO A 165 1.71 -6.81 4.97
CA PRO A 165 1.08 -5.66 5.60
C PRO A 165 0.93 -5.86 7.10
N ASP A 166 1.19 -4.80 7.89
CA ASP A 166 1.05 -4.85 9.34
C ASP A 166 -0.43 -5.01 9.75
N PHE A 167 -1.34 -4.35 9.00
CA PHE A 167 -2.77 -4.45 9.20
C PHE A 167 -3.51 -4.72 7.90
N VAL A 168 -4.62 -5.45 8.03
CA VAL A 168 -5.58 -5.67 6.93
C VAL A 168 -6.95 -5.21 7.39
N TYR A 169 -7.53 -4.25 6.68
CA TYR A 169 -8.89 -3.79 6.93
C TYR A 169 -9.86 -4.38 5.93
N LEU A 170 -10.66 -5.35 6.40
CA LEU A 170 -11.68 -6.02 5.59
C LEU A 170 -13.04 -5.37 5.81
N ASN A 171 -13.50 -4.58 4.85
CA ASN A 171 -14.82 -3.97 4.87
C ASN A 171 -15.58 -4.28 3.57
N PRO A 172 -16.69 -5.06 3.64
CA PRO A 172 -17.49 -5.41 2.46
C PRO A 172 -18.01 -4.22 1.67
N LYS A 173 -18.15 -3.05 2.29
CA LYS A 173 -18.60 -1.80 1.64
C LYS A 173 -17.74 -1.47 0.41
N PHE A 174 -16.43 -1.71 0.47
CA PHE A 174 -15.52 -1.43 -0.64
C PHE A 174 -15.62 -2.42 -1.80
N LEU A 175 -16.28 -3.56 -1.58
CA LEU A 175 -16.49 -4.61 -2.58
C LEU A 175 -17.82 -4.48 -3.31
N VAL A 176 -18.84 -3.88 -2.67
CA VAL A 176 -20.22 -3.83 -3.19
C VAL A 176 -20.33 -3.09 -4.53
N SER A 177 -19.48 -2.07 -4.76
CA SER A 177 -19.49 -1.28 -5.99
C SER A 177 -18.65 -1.87 -7.11
N LEU A 178 -18.02 -3.03 -6.89
CA LEU A 178 -17.21 -3.69 -7.91
C LEU A 178 -18.10 -4.20 -9.04
N PRO A 179 -17.79 -3.95 -10.32
CA PRO A 179 -18.51 -4.53 -11.43
C PRO A 179 -18.51 -6.06 -11.36
N LYS A 180 -19.66 -6.68 -11.65
CA LYS A 180 -19.79 -8.16 -11.63
C LYS A 180 -18.73 -8.86 -12.48
N SER A 181 -18.36 -8.27 -13.64
CA SER A 181 -17.33 -8.82 -14.51
C SER A 181 -15.97 -8.89 -13.82
N LEU A 182 -15.61 -7.87 -13.04
CA LEU A 182 -14.37 -7.86 -12.26
C LEU A 182 -14.41 -8.87 -11.12
N THR A 183 -15.54 -8.96 -10.40
CA THR A 183 -15.70 -9.96 -9.34
C THR A 183 -15.49 -11.37 -9.90
N LEU A 184 -16.12 -11.68 -11.05
CA LEU A 184 -15.98 -12.99 -11.68
C LEU A 184 -14.57 -13.28 -12.23
N SER A 185 -13.83 -12.26 -12.62
CA SER A 185 -12.46 -12.44 -13.14
C SER A 185 -11.40 -12.51 -12.05
N THR A 186 -11.73 -12.13 -10.82
CA THR A 186 -10.79 -12.14 -9.69
C THR A 186 -11.05 -13.26 -8.68
N CYS A 187 -12.14 -13.98 -8.82
CA CYS A 187 -12.42 -15.24 -8.11
C CYS A 187 -11.90 -16.41 -8.91
#